data_0b2a7302da03d07fe2bce76a5540e690
#
_entry.id   0b2a7302da03d07fe2bce76a5540e690
#
_cell.length_a   1.000
_cell.length_b   1.000
_cell.length_c   1.000
_cell.angle_alpha   90.00
_cell.angle_beta   90.00
_cell.angle_gamma   90.00
#
_symmetry.space_group_name_H-M   'P 1'
#
loop_
_entity.id
_entity.type
_entity.pdbx_description
1 polymer ?
#
loop_
_entity_poly.entity_id
_entity_poly.type
_entity_poly.pdbx_seq_one_letter_code
_entity_poly.pdbx_strand_id
1 'polypeptide(L)'
;AEYLLQHGCEVAIVEMLDKIAAGESETILPLIMSDFAEHNVEQHVKTRLTAITDEGVEAVHTTEDGAEEPVKIACDYVVMAVGSKANAFDLDGVTVPVTRVGDCSGERTADIASAIRTAYHAANEL
;
A
#
# COMPACT_ATOMS: atom_id res chain seq x y z
N ALA A 1 6.40 5.51 7.72
CA ALA A 1 7.40 5.04 8.69
C ALA A 1 8.35 6.17 9.10
N GLU A 2 9.12 6.79 8.17
CA GLU A 2 10.13 7.84 8.45
C GLU A 2 9.62 8.96 9.34
N TYR A 3 8.42 9.50 9.07
CA TYR A 3 7.81 10.53 9.91
C TYR A 3 7.67 10.09 11.37
N LEU A 4 7.27 8.85 11.63
CA LEU A 4 7.13 8.31 12.98
C LEU A 4 8.50 8.13 13.66
N LEU A 5 9.50 7.65 12.92
CA LEU A 5 10.88 7.52 13.42
C LEU A 5 11.46 8.87 13.85
N GLN A 6 11.26 9.92 13.03
CA GLN A 6 11.69 11.29 13.36
C GLN A 6 11.01 11.85 14.62
N HIS A 7 9.87 11.30 15.04
CA HIS A 7 9.15 11.66 16.26
C HIS A 7 9.42 10.70 17.43
N GLY A 8 10.43 9.84 17.29
CA GLY A 8 10.88 8.94 18.36
C GLY A 8 9.97 7.75 18.60
N CYS A 9 9.16 7.36 17.62
CA CYS A 9 8.37 6.14 17.70
C CYS A 9 9.21 4.91 17.31
N GLU A 10 8.98 3.79 17.98
CA GLU A 10 9.40 2.49 17.49
C GLU A 10 8.43 2.04 16.40
N VAL A 11 8.95 1.55 15.27
CA VAL A 11 8.14 1.23 14.09
C VAL A 11 8.38 -0.21 13.66
N ALA A 12 7.28 -0.94 13.47
CA ALA A 12 7.26 -2.22 12.76
C ALA A 12 6.49 -2.06 11.44
N ILE A 13 6.94 -2.70 10.38
CA ILE A 13 6.29 -2.71 9.06
C ILE A 13 5.83 -4.13 8.77
N VAL A 14 4.54 -4.27 8.43
CA VAL A 14 3.96 -5.55 7.99
C VAL A 14 3.59 -5.43 6.52
N GLU A 15 4.21 -6.27 5.68
CA GLU A 15 4.03 -6.28 4.24
C GLU A 15 3.73 -7.70 3.74
N MET A 16 2.68 -7.85 2.96
CA MET A 16 2.29 -9.16 2.43
C MET A 16 3.17 -9.62 1.26
N LEU A 17 3.86 -8.70 0.59
CA LEU A 17 4.82 -9.01 -0.46
C LEU A 17 6.16 -9.44 0.14
N ASP A 18 7.04 -9.91 -0.71
CA ASP A 18 8.40 -10.34 -0.36
C ASP A 18 9.38 -9.17 -0.13
N LYS A 19 8.94 -7.94 -0.43
CA LYS A 19 9.75 -6.72 -0.31
C LYS A 19 8.91 -5.55 0.18
N ILE A 20 9.49 -4.77 1.08
CA ILE A 20 8.94 -3.48 1.49
C ILE A 20 9.14 -2.48 0.37
N ALA A 21 8.15 -1.58 0.19
CA ALA A 21 8.19 -0.50 -0.79
C ALA A 21 8.51 -0.96 -2.22
N ALA A 22 7.97 -2.10 -2.65
CA ALA A 22 8.25 -2.74 -3.94
C ALA A 22 7.94 -1.86 -5.17
N GLY A 23 7.17 -0.79 -5.00
CA GLY A 23 6.86 0.19 -6.06
C GLY A 23 7.72 1.44 -6.04
N GLU A 24 8.69 1.53 -5.12
CA GLU A 24 9.51 2.72 -4.96
C GLU A 24 10.67 2.74 -5.97
N SER A 25 11.18 3.94 -6.26
CA SER A 25 12.30 4.15 -7.17
C SER A 25 13.58 3.48 -6.65
N GLU A 26 14.32 2.81 -7.54
CA GLU A 26 15.64 2.24 -7.23
C GLU A 26 16.66 3.26 -6.70
N THR A 27 16.44 4.54 -6.96
CA THR A 27 17.30 5.62 -6.46
C THR A 27 16.98 5.99 -5.02
N ILE A 28 15.70 5.91 -4.61
CA ILE A 28 15.22 6.34 -3.30
C ILE A 28 15.20 5.15 -2.32
N LEU A 29 14.85 3.97 -2.79
CA LEU A 29 14.73 2.77 -1.96
C LEU A 29 15.96 2.50 -1.06
N PRO A 30 17.22 2.60 -1.54
CA PRO A 30 18.39 2.40 -0.68
C PRO A 30 18.48 3.39 0.48
N LEU A 31 18.05 4.63 0.29
CA LEU A 31 18.04 5.65 1.33
C LEU A 31 17.03 5.31 2.42
N ILE A 32 15.82 4.92 2.02
CA ILE A 32 14.75 4.47 2.94
C ILE A 32 15.23 3.24 3.73
N MET A 33 15.82 2.27 3.07
CA MET A 33 16.30 1.04 3.72
C MET A 33 17.46 1.31 4.68
N SER A 34 18.34 2.27 4.35
CA SER A 34 19.41 2.72 5.25
C SER A 34 18.84 3.38 6.51
N ASP A 35 17.85 4.25 6.36
CA ASP A 35 17.15 4.91 7.47
C ASP A 35 16.45 3.88 8.38
N PHE A 36 15.77 2.90 7.78
CA PHE A 36 15.14 1.82 8.54
C PHE A 36 16.15 0.95 9.31
N ALA A 37 17.30 0.69 8.71
CA ALA A 37 18.37 -0.07 9.38
C ALA A 37 18.98 0.72 10.53
N GLU A 38 19.21 2.03 10.36
CA GLU A 38 19.75 2.91 11.39
C GLU A 38 18.81 3.00 12.62
N HIS A 39 17.49 3.01 12.38
CA HIS A 39 16.48 3.08 13.43
C HIS A 39 15.98 1.70 13.92
N ASN A 40 16.57 0.61 13.46
CA ASN A 40 16.18 -0.76 13.82
C ASN A 40 14.69 -1.05 13.56
N VAL A 41 14.14 -0.58 12.43
CA VAL A 41 12.75 -0.83 12.05
C VAL A 41 12.54 -2.32 11.87
N GLU A 42 11.58 -2.89 12.59
CA GLU A 42 11.19 -4.27 12.46
C GLU A 42 10.41 -4.49 11.16
N GLN A 43 10.79 -5.47 10.35
CA GLN A 43 10.24 -5.70 9.01
C GLN A 43 9.70 -7.12 8.89
N HIS A 44 8.38 -7.24 8.75
CA HIS A 44 7.67 -8.50 8.55
C HIS A 44 7.19 -8.56 7.09
N VAL A 45 8.03 -9.05 6.19
CA VAL A 45 7.65 -9.34 4.79
C VAL A 45 6.96 -10.69 4.67
N LYS A 46 6.31 -10.98 3.54
CA LYS A 46 5.48 -12.17 3.32
C LYS A 46 4.47 -12.39 4.45
N THR A 47 4.04 -11.31 5.08
CA THR A 47 3.22 -11.34 6.28
C THR A 47 1.92 -10.59 6.04
N ARG A 48 0.82 -11.32 6.04
CA ARG A 48 -0.51 -10.79 5.80
C ARG A 48 -1.22 -10.48 7.11
N LEU A 49 -1.60 -9.22 7.31
CA LEU A 49 -2.42 -8.80 8.44
C LEU A 49 -3.78 -9.52 8.43
N THR A 50 -4.20 -10.05 9.56
CA THR A 50 -5.48 -10.75 9.71
C THR A 50 -6.45 -10.04 10.65
N ALA A 51 -5.94 -9.42 11.71
CA ALA A 51 -6.76 -8.66 12.64
C ALA A 51 -5.98 -7.54 13.33
N ILE A 52 -6.72 -6.52 13.76
CA ILE A 52 -6.25 -5.48 14.68
C ILE A 52 -7.02 -5.68 15.97
N THR A 53 -6.32 -5.75 17.09
CA THR A 53 -6.87 -5.99 18.44
C THR A 53 -6.43 -4.89 19.39
N ASP A 54 -6.95 -4.87 20.59
CA ASP A 54 -6.52 -3.93 21.64
C ASP A 54 -5.08 -4.18 22.12
N GLU A 55 -4.51 -5.35 21.81
CA GLU A 55 -3.13 -5.74 22.20
C GLU A 55 -2.12 -5.50 21.06
N GLY A 56 -2.57 -5.12 19.86
CA GLY A 56 -1.74 -4.95 18.67
C GLY A 56 -2.33 -5.59 17.43
N VAL A 57 -1.49 -6.16 16.58
CA VAL A 57 -1.92 -6.79 15.33
C VAL A 57 -1.65 -8.29 15.32
N GLU A 58 -2.56 -9.02 14.70
CA GLU A 58 -2.40 -10.43 14.36
C GLU A 58 -2.17 -10.56 12.86
N ALA A 59 -1.20 -11.37 12.48
CA ALA A 59 -0.81 -11.58 11.09
C ALA A 59 -0.43 -13.05 10.85
N VAL A 60 -0.27 -13.40 9.60
CA VAL A 60 0.19 -14.72 9.17
C VAL A 60 1.40 -14.54 8.26
N HIS A 61 2.52 -15.08 8.66
CA HIS A 61 3.74 -15.14 7.86
C HIS A 61 3.73 -16.38 6.97
N THR A 62 4.09 -16.22 5.70
CA THR A 62 4.27 -17.33 4.77
C THR A 62 5.75 -17.65 4.66
N THR A 63 6.14 -18.82 5.12
CA THR A 63 7.53 -19.30 5.08
C THR A 63 7.99 -19.68 3.66
N GLU A 64 9.29 -19.95 3.47
CA GLU A 64 9.85 -20.29 2.16
C GLU A 64 9.28 -21.60 1.57
N ASP A 65 8.88 -22.54 2.41
CA ASP A 65 8.23 -23.80 2.01
C ASP A 65 6.70 -23.67 1.83
N GLY A 66 6.16 -22.46 2.02
CA GLY A 66 4.74 -22.15 1.85
C GLY A 66 3.87 -22.47 3.07
N ALA A 67 4.46 -22.81 4.21
CA ALA A 67 3.70 -22.97 5.45
C ALA A 67 3.25 -21.60 6.00
N GLU A 68 2.13 -21.57 6.69
CA GLU A 68 1.60 -20.37 7.33
C GLU A 68 1.86 -20.43 8.84
N GLU A 69 2.49 -19.40 9.38
CA GLU A 69 2.79 -19.25 10.80
C GLU A 69 2.12 -18.00 11.38
N PRO A 70 1.42 -18.11 12.52
CA PRO A 70 0.80 -16.95 13.15
C PRO A 70 1.88 -16.06 13.77
N VAL A 71 1.72 -14.74 13.58
CA VAL A 71 2.58 -13.69 14.14
C VAL A 71 1.70 -12.71 14.90
N LYS A 72 2.17 -12.29 16.08
CA LYS A 72 1.55 -11.21 16.87
C LYS A 72 2.57 -10.12 17.11
N ILE A 73 2.18 -8.88 16.85
CA ILE A 73 3.02 -7.70 17.03
C ILE A 73 2.27 -6.76 17.96
N ALA A 74 2.82 -6.54 19.15
CA ALA A 74 2.25 -5.59 20.10
C ALA A 74 2.51 -4.15 19.59
N CYS A 75 1.51 -3.30 19.64
CA CYS A 75 1.63 -1.90 19.25
C CYS A 75 0.52 -1.05 19.87
N ASP A 76 0.81 0.24 20.07
CA ASP A 76 -0.17 1.22 20.57
C ASP A 76 -1.02 1.79 19.44
N TYR A 77 -0.47 1.87 18.23
CA TYR A 77 -1.12 2.46 17.05
C TYR A 77 -0.86 1.64 15.80
N VAL A 78 -1.86 1.60 14.93
CA VAL A 78 -1.77 0.96 13.61
C VAL A 78 -2.03 2.00 12.52
N VAL A 79 -1.09 2.16 11.60
CA VAL A 79 -1.24 3.00 10.42
C VAL A 79 -1.52 2.11 9.21
N MET A 80 -2.74 2.22 8.67
CA MET A 80 -3.18 1.44 7.52
C MET A 80 -2.67 2.07 6.22
N ALA A 81 -1.74 1.39 5.54
CA ALA A 81 -1.18 1.79 4.25
C ALA A 81 -1.39 0.70 3.18
N VAL A 82 -2.59 0.13 3.15
CA VAL A 82 -2.97 -1.05 2.35
C VAL A 82 -3.43 -0.71 0.93
N GLY A 83 -3.03 0.45 0.41
CA GLY A 83 -3.40 0.92 -0.92
C GLY A 83 -4.77 1.59 -0.98
N SER A 84 -5.26 1.76 -2.19
CA SER A 84 -6.52 2.44 -2.47
C SER A 84 -7.38 1.60 -3.39
N LYS A 85 -8.68 1.80 -3.31
CA LYS A 85 -9.66 1.18 -4.21
C LYS A 85 -10.35 2.26 -5.03
N ALA A 86 -10.52 2.00 -6.32
CA ALA A 86 -11.26 2.88 -7.20
C ALA A 86 -12.68 3.09 -6.68
N ASN A 87 -13.10 4.36 -6.62
CA ASN A 87 -14.47 4.73 -6.27
C ASN A 87 -15.23 5.06 -7.56
N ALA A 88 -16.03 4.11 -8.05
CA ALA A 88 -16.83 4.29 -9.25
C ALA A 88 -18.06 5.16 -8.95
N PHE A 89 -18.28 6.18 -9.78
CA PHE A 89 -19.52 6.95 -9.74
C PHE A 89 -20.69 6.11 -10.26
N ASP A 90 -21.86 6.28 -9.64
CA ASP A 90 -23.11 5.79 -10.18
C ASP A 90 -23.47 6.61 -11.44
N LEU A 91 -23.79 5.91 -12.52
CA LEU A 91 -24.15 6.49 -13.80
C LEU A 91 -25.62 6.18 -14.17
N ASP A 92 -26.42 5.75 -13.21
CA ASP A 92 -27.83 5.48 -13.43
C ASP A 92 -28.56 6.75 -13.94
N GLY A 93 -29.28 6.60 -15.05
CA GLY A 93 -29.98 7.70 -15.70
C GLY A 93 -29.14 8.57 -16.64
N VAL A 94 -27.84 8.32 -16.77
CA VAL A 94 -26.99 8.99 -17.76
C VAL A 94 -27.23 8.37 -19.15
N THR A 95 -27.67 9.18 -20.11
CA THR A 95 -28.04 8.73 -21.47
C THR A 95 -27.00 9.08 -22.54
N VAL A 96 -25.96 9.82 -22.16
CA VAL A 96 -24.85 10.18 -23.05
C VAL A 96 -23.67 9.23 -22.88
N PRO A 97 -22.82 9.04 -23.90
CA PRO A 97 -21.57 8.29 -23.76
C PRO A 97 -20.70 8.87 -22.62
N VAL A 98 -20.16 8.00 -21.77
CA VAL A 98 -19.30 8.38 -20.66
C VAL A 98 -18.02 7.59 -20.72
N THR A 99 -16.89 8.28 -20.69
CA THR A 99 -15.56 7.67 -20.58
C THR A 99 -15.01 7.96 -19.19
N ARG A 100 -14.68 6.91 -18.44
CA ARG A 100 -14.05 7.01 -17.12
C ARG A 100 -12.54 7.05 -17.29
N VAL A 101 -11.88 8.01 -16.61
CA VAL A 101 -10.43 8.21 -16.66
C VAL A 101 -9.85 8.35 -15.26
N GLY A 102 -8.54 8.16 -15.11
CA GLY A 102 -7.87 8.23 -13.81
C GLY A 102 -8.37 7.16 -12.85
N ASP A 103 -8.43 7.50 -11.57
CA ASP A 103 -8.80 6.55 -10.51
C ASP A 103 -10.23 6.03 -10.61
N CYS A 104 -11.12 6.72 -11.30
CA CYS A 104 -12.49 6.25 -11.51
C CYS A 104 -12.66 5.33 -12.73
N SER A 105 -11.60 4.99 -13.46
CA SER A 105 -11.66 4.03 -14.59
C SER A 105 -12.07 2.61 -14.17
N GLY A 106 -11.91 2.26 -12.90
CA GLY A 106 -12.37 1.01 -12.31
C GLY A 106 -11.35 -0.12 -12.34
N GLU A 107 -10.23 0.02 -13.03
CA GLU A 107 -9.23 -1.04 -13.13
C GLU A 107 -8.31 -1.08 -11.90
N ARG A 108 -7.77 0.06 -11.51
CA ARG A 108 -6.97 0.24 -10.28
C ARG A 108 -6.81 1.73 -10.01
N THR A 109 -6.63 2.07 -8.76
CA THR A 109 -6.13 3.40 -8.42
C THR A 109 -4.68 3.51 -8.86
N ALA A 110 -4.32 4.66 -9.38
CA ALA A 110 -3.05 4.89 -9.99
C ALA A 110 -2.47 6.25 -9.54
N ASP A 111 -1.37 6.62 -10.12
CA ASP A 111 -0.71 7.89 -9.87
C ASP A 111 -1.22 9.01 -10.80
N ILE A 112 -0.72 10.21 -10.57
CA ILE A 112 -1.03 11.40 -11.38
C ILE A 112 -0.67 11.16 -12.85
N ALA A 113 0.45 10.48 -13.14
CA ALA A 113 0.88 10.20 -14.50
C ALA A 113 -0.11 9.30 -15.24
N SER A 114 -0.65 8.31 -14.55
CA SER A 114 -1.69 7.44 -15.09
C SER A 114 -3.01 8.18 -15.33
N ALA A 115 -3.40 9.08 -14.43
CA ALA A 115 -4.59 9.91 -14.61
C ALA A 115 -4.47 10.82 -15.85
N ILE A 116 -3.33 11.48 -16.02
CA ILE A 116 -3.04 12.30 -17.20
C ILE A 116 -3.07 11.45 -18.47
N ARG A 117 -2.42 10.29 -18.48
CA ARG A 117 -2.34 9.42 -19.65
C ARG A 117 -3.72 8.92 -20.08
N THR A 118 -4.54 8.43 -19.15
CA THR A 118 -5.89 7.93 -19.47
C THR A 118 -6.80 9.04 -19.98
N ALA A 119 -6.71 10.26 -19.40
CA ALA A 119 -7.44 11.42 -19.88
C ALA A 119 -6.99 11.86 -21.29
N TYR A 120 -5.69 11.84 -21.56
CA TYR A 120 -5.14 12.17 -22.88
C TYR A 120 -5.65 11.20 -23.97
N HIS A 121 -5.62 9.89 -23.70
CA HIS A 121 -6.14 8.89 -24.65
C HIS A 121 -7.64 9.08 -24.89
N ALA A 122 -8.44 9.21 -23.84
CA ALA A 122 -9.87 9.44 -23.97
C ALA A 122 -10.21 10.69 -24.79
N ALA A 123 -9.46 11.79 -24.60
CA ALA A 123 -9.67 13.02 -25.35
C ALA A 123 -9.28 12.92 -26.84
N ASN A 124 -8.36 12.03 -27.21
CA ASN A 124 -7.97 11.82 -28.60
C ASN A 124 -8.84 10.80 -29.36
N GLU A 125 -9.71 10.09 -28.65
CA GLU A 125 -10.66 9.13 -29.24
C GLU A 125 -12.06 9.76 -29.50
N LEU A 126 -12.26 11.01 -29.11
CA LEU A 126 -13.48 11.80 -29.37
C LEU A 126 -13.45 12.43 -30.76
#